data_db4dbf36f592d6fa7e8278b53ba8192f
#
_entry.id   db4dbf36f592d6fa7e8278b53ba8192f
#
_cell.length_a   1.000
_cell.length_b   1.000
_cell.length_c   1.000
_cell.angle_alpha   90.00
_cell.angle_beta   90.00
_cell.angle_gamma   90.00
#
_symmetry.space_group_name_H-M   'P 1'
#
loop_
_entity.id
_entity.type
_entity.pdbx_description
1 polymer ?
#
loop_
_entity_poly.entity_id
_entity_poly.type
_entity_poly.pdbx_seq_one_letter_code
_entity_poly.pdbx_strand_id
1 'polypeptide(L)'
;VGYVGNFNFPDNHLWRSRATAAHHNELSPNMGLAYVRKDTRETSRWGMELGFQGGRDSEEFAFLVGERRVDGSDVLRHLHRGNVSYLAPVGKGLTITAGLFNSLMGYESLYAKDNANYTRSWIADNTPYMMFGVNAQYPVSDALTVTAFVVNSYYHLAHPNDQPSYGGRWIWKATPRFTLMQTLYAGPDQTDTSMEFWRLYGNQILEWKGDD
;
A
#
# COMPACT_ATOMS: atom_id res chain seq x y z
N VAL A 1 1.90 -14.73 13.37
CA VAL A 1 2.92 -14.89 14.42
C VAL A 1 4.22 -15.27 13.74
N GLY A 2 5.31 -14.63 14.11
CA GLY A 2 6.63 -14.89 13.55
C GLY A 2 7.71 -14.90 14.63
N TYR A 3 8.87 -15.45 14.27
CA TYR A 3 10.11 -15.34 15.02
C TYR A 3 11.21 -14.94 14.04
N VAL A 4 11.96 -13.90 14.36
CA VAL A 4 13.12 -13.45 13.59
C VAL A 4 14.34 -13.51 14.50
N GLY A 5 15.39 -14.23 14.09
CA GLY A 5 16.64 -14.33 14.85
C GLY A 5 17.60 -13.19 14.54
N ASN A 6 18.20 -12.59 15.57
CA ASN A 6 19.31 -11.67 15.46
C ASN A 6 20.45 -12.13 16.37
N PHE A 7 21.57 -12.52 15.77
CA PHE A 7 22.71 -13.08 16.51
C PHE A 7 23.53 -12.04 17.27
N ASN A 8 23.26 -10.75 17.09
CA ASN A 8 23.86 -9.69 17.91
C ASN A 8 23.14 -9.50 19.25
N PHE A 9 21.97 -10.10 19.43
CA PHE A 9 21.18 -10.07 20.66
C PHE A 9 21.07 -8.70 21.32
N PRO A 10 20.65 -7.62 20.61
CA PRO A 10 20.51 -6.32 21.24
C PRO A 10 19.34 -6.30 22.23
N ASP A 11 19.53 -5.61 23.36
CA ASP A 11 18.58 -5.60 24.48
C ASP A 11 17.19 -5.03 24.14
N ASN A 12 17.11 -4.17 23.13
CA ASN A 12 15.85 -3.55 22.74
C ASN A 12 14.95 -4.45 21.85
N HIS A 13 15.47 -5.58 21.40
CA HIS A 13 14.77 -6.54 20.52
C HIS A 13 14.19 -5.95 19.22
N LEU A 14 14.70 -4.80 18.76
CA LEU A 14 14.19 -4.09 17.58
C LEU A 14 15.21 -4.03 16.44
N TRP A 15 14.78 -4.31 15.25
CA TRP A 15 15.47 -3.96 14.02
C TRP A 15 15.29 -2.48 13.73
N ARG A 16 16.37 -1.73 13.70
CA ARG A 16 16.35 -0.36 13.16
C ARG A 16 15.88 -0.39 11.71
N SER A 17 14.98 0.48 11.34
CA SER A 17 14.59 0.69 9.95
C SER A 17 13.78 -0.46 9.33
N ARG A 18 13.04 -1.22 10.12
CA ARG A 18 12.04 -2.16 9.64
C ARG A 18 10.65 -1.69 10.01
N ALA A 19 9.75 -1.63 9.03
CA ALA A 19 8.34 -1.29 9.23
C ALA A 19 7.48 -2.55 9.47
N THR A 20 8.00 -3.73 9.15
CA THR A 20 7.31 -5.00 9.37
C THR A 20 8.26 -6.03 9.96
N ALA A 21 7.74 -6.91 10.81
CA ALA A 21 8.55 -7.92 11.52
C ALA A 21 9.78 -7.29 12.21
N ALA A 22 9.59 -6.09 12.79
CA ALA A 22 10.66 -5.30 13.38
C ALA A 22 11.23 -5.91 14.66
N HIS A 23 10.46 -6.78 15.32
CA HIS A 23 10.89 -7.46 16.54
C HIS A 23 11.69 -8.73 16.25
N HIS A 24 12.75 -8.95 17.02
CA HIS A 24 13.60 -10.14 16.89
C HIS A 24 13.87 -10.81 18.23
N ASN A 25 14.31 -12.08 18.17
CA ASN A 25 14.63 -12.96 19.31
C ASN A 25 13.46 -13.16 20.29
N GLU A 26 12.23 -12.99 19.82
CA GLU A 26 11.00 -13.26 20.56
C GLU A 26 9.89 -13.73 19.62
N LEU A 27 8.90 -14.41 20.17
CA LEU A 27 7.67 -14.71 19.43
C LEU A 27 6.84 -13.44 19.31
N SER A 28 6.55 -13.03 18.09
CA SER A 28 5.84 -11.79 17.82
C SER A 28 4.51 -12.04 17.12
N PRO A 29 3.37 -11.60 17.68
CA PRO A 29 2.09 -11.57 16.99
C PRO A 29 2.04 -10.39 16.02
N ASN A 30 2.78 -10.47 14.92
CA ASN A 30 3.02 -9.34 14.03
C ASN A 30 1.74 -8.81 13.40
N MET A 31 0.90 -9.70 12.86
CA MET A 31 -0.34 -9.29 12.20
C MET A 31 -1.45 -10.33 12.33
N GLY A 32 -2.63 -9.85 12.67
CA GLY A 32 -3.90 -10.53 12.49
C GLY A 32 -4.84 -9.58 11.75
N LEU A 33 -5.60 -10.06 10.78
CA LEU A 33 -6.54 -9.24 10.05
C LEU A 33 -7.81 -10.00 9.70
N ALA A 34 -8.91 -9.24 9.60
CA ALA A 34 -10.19 -9.71 9.08
C ALA A 34 -10.74 -8.64 8.13
N TYR A 35 -11.28 -9.08 6.99
CA TYR A 35 -11.90 -8.17 6.05
C TYR A 35 -13.09 -8.78 5.32
N VAL A 36 -13.99 -7.91 4.90
CA VAL A 36 -15.10 -8.23 4.01
C VAL A 36 -14.86 -7.49 2.69
N ARG A 37 -15.04 -8.20 1.59
CA ARG A 37 -14.86 -7.67 0.24
C ARG A 37 -16.01 -8.07 -0.66
N LYS A 38 -16.51 -7.10 -1.43
CA LYS A 38 -17.41 -7.29 -2.54
C LYS A 38 -16.78 -6.66 -3.78
N ASP A 39 -16.46 -7.47 -4.76
CA ASP A 39 -15.90 -6.99 -6.03
C ASP A 39 -16.98 -6.39 -6.93
N THR A 40 -16.59 -5.40 -7.74
CA THR A 40 -17.42 -4.89 -8.83
C THR A 40 -17.52 -5.92 -9.95
N ARG A 41 -18.69 -6.01 -10.56
CA ARG A 41 -18.97 -6.86 -11.75
C ARG A 41 -19.93 -6.12 -12.67
N GLU A 42 -20.05 -6.52 -13.91
CA GLU A 42 -21.02 -5.95 -14.83
C GLU A 42 -22.46 -6.05 -14.32
N THR A 43 -22.79 -7.14 -13.64
CA THR A 43 -24.11 -7.39 -13.03
C THR A 43 -24.30 -6.69 -11.69
N SER A 44 -23.21 -6.24 -11.05
CA SER A 44 -23.22 -5.52 -9.78
C SER A 44 -22.07 -4.53 -9.73
N ARG A 45 -22.29 -3.33 -10.25
CA ARG A 45 -21.25 -2.33 -10.51
C ARG A 45 -20.63 -1.71 -9.26
N TRP A 46 -21.27 -1.84 -8.10
CA TRP A 46 -20.73 -1.36 -6.82
C TRP A 46 -19.96 -2.44 -6.10
N GLY A 47 -18.82 -2.06 -5.59
CA GLY A 47 -17.97 -2.87 -4.73
C GLY A 47 -17.61 -2.14 -3.45
N MET A 48 -17.10 -2.84 -2.47
CA MET A 48 -16.58 -2.30 -1.23
C MET A 48 -15.56 -3.23 -0.60
N GLU A 49 -14.67 -2.65 0.18
CA GLU A 49 -13.82 -3.37 1.12
C GLU A 49 -13.86 -2.70 2.47
N LEU A 50 -13.99 -3.49 3.53
CA LEU A 50 -13.83 -3.06 4.92
C LEU A 50 -12.97 -4.10 5.63
N GLY A 51 -11.89 -3.67 6.25
CA GLY A 51 -10.95 -4.56 6.90
C GLY A 51 -10.28 -3.93 8.09
N PHE A 52 -10.05 -4.75 9.10
CA PHE A 52 -9.38 -4.39 10.34
C PHE A 52 -8.14 -5.25 10.55
N GLN A 53 -7.14 -4.67 11.17
CA GLN A 53 -5.88 -5.32 11.51
C GLN A 53 -5.52 -5.07 12.98
N GLY A 54 -4.70 -5.96 13.51
CA GLY A 54 -4.10 -5.82 14.83
C GLY A 54 -2.78 -6.58 14.88
N GLY A 55 -2.00 -6.34 15.91
CA GLY A 55 -0.68 -6.90 16.09
C GLY A 55 0.42 -5.84 16.01
N ARG A 56 1.66 -6.22 16.26
CA ARG A 56 2.79 -5.28 16.35
C ARG A 56 3.04 -4.50 15.06
N ASP A 57 2.88 -5.13 13.90
CA ASP A 57 3.03 -4.43 12.63
C ASP A 57 2.05 -3.25 12.49
N SER A 58 0.86 -3.31 13.12
CA SER A 58 -0.08 -2.20 13.11
C SER A 58 0.39 -0.98 13.90
N GLU A 59 1.31 -1.15 14.83
CA GLU A 59 1.92 -0.06 15.59
C GLU A 59 2.99 0.66 14.77
N GLU A 60 3.75 -0.11 14.00
CA GLU A 60 4.78 0.41 13.10
C GLU A 60 4.18 1.14 11.88
N PHE A 61 3.00 0.69 11.42
CA PHE A 61 2.25 1.38 10.36
C PHE A 61 1.42 2.54 10.87
N ALA A 62 1.43 2.82 12.17
CA ALA A 62 0.74 3.97 12.70
C ALA A 62 1.21 5.19 11.91
N PHE A 63 0.27 5.87 11.29
CA PHE A 63 0.44 7.03 10.42
C PHE A 63 1.03 8.20 11.21
N LEU A 64 2.28 8.03 11.60
CA LEU A 64 3.05 9.02 12.34
C LEU A 64 3.55 10.07 11.36
N VAL A 65 3.19 11.29 11.62
CA VAL A 65 3.65 12.45 10.87
C VAL A 65 4.74 13.13 11.72
N GLY A 66 5.99 12.79 11.50
CA GLY A 66 7.09 13.34 12.28
C GLY A 66 6.88 13.13 13.78
N GLU A 67 7.04 14.19 14.56
CA GLU A 67 6.81 14.18 16.01
C GLU A 67 5.33 14.38 16.41
N ARG A 68 4.44 14.69 15.45
CA ARG A 68 3.01 14.87 15.67
C ARG A 68 2.24 13.64 15.24
N ARG A 69 1.48 13.09 16.17
CA ARG A 69 0.43 12.13 15.85
C ARG A 69 -0.73 12.87 15.20
N VAL A 70 -1.21 12.34 14.08
CA VAL A 70 -2.48 12.79 13.51
C VAL A 70 -3.59 12.36 14.45
N ASP A 71 -4.53 13.26 14.75
CA ASP A 71 -5.69 12.97 15.59
C ASP A 71 -6.43 11.73 15.07
N GLY A 72 -6.71 10.80 15.96
CA GLY A 72 -7.34 9.52 15.61
C GLY A 72 -6.40 8.47 15.01
N SER A 73 -5.09 8.72 14.88
CA SER A 73 -4.15 7.74 14.31
C SER A 73 -4.11 6.43 15.10
N ASP A 74 -4.29 6.48 16.41
CA ASP A 74 -4.30 5.30 17.27
C ASP A 74 -5.50 4.37 16.98
N VAL A 75 -6.61 4.91 16.51
CA VAL A 75 -7.78 4.14 16.07
C VAL A 75 -7.61 3.73 14.61
N LEU A 76 -7.15 4.65 13.76
CA LEU A 76 -7.00 4.42 12.32
C LEU A 76 -5.94 3.37 11.99
N ARG A 77 -4.92 3.14 12.86
CA ARG A 77 -3.93 2.07 12.65
C ARG A 77 -4.54 0.67 12.60
N HIS A 78 -5.73 0.49 13.16
CA HIS A 78 -6.47 -0.77 13.08
C HIS A 78 -7.33 -0.87 11.83
N LEU A 79 -7.56 0.23 11.10
CA LEU A 79 -8.25 0.20 9.83
C LEU A 79 -7.26 -0.20 8.72
N HIS A 80 -7.49 -1.38 8.17
CA HIS A 80 -6.65 -1.92 7.10
C HIS A 80 -7.15 -1.53 5.70
N ARG A 81 -8.46 -1.54 5.53
CA ARG A 81 -9.18 -1.14 4.32
C ARG A 81 -10.50 -0.50 4.66
N GLY A 82 -10.89 0.47 3.89
CA GLY A 82 -12.17 1.16 4.02
C GLY A 82 -12.45 1.92 2.74
N ASN A 83 -12.96 1.22 1.70
CA ASN A 83 -13.19 1.84 0.40
C ASN A 83 -14.49 1.35 -0.24
N VAL A 84 -14.95 2.16 -1.16
CA VAL A 84 -16.02 1.82 -2.10
C VAL A 84 -15.50 1.93 -3.52
N SER A 85 -16.02 1.09 -4.42
CA SER A 85 -15.64 1.09 -5.82
C SER A 85 -16.86 1.05 -6.73
N TYR A 86 -16.70 1.61 -7.92
CA TYR A 86 -17.71 1.62 -8.95
C TYR A 86 -17.12 1.29 -10.31
N LEU A 87 -17.73 0.34 -11.01
CA LEU A 87 -17.38 -0.03 -12.37
C LEU A 87 -18.23 0.78 -13.34
N ALA A 88 -17.70 1.86 -13.85
CA ALA A 88 -18.36 2.67 -14.86
C ALA A 88 -18.36 1.95 -16.22
N PRO A 89 -19.49 1.98 -16.97
CA PRO A 89 -19.61 1.33 -18.27
C PRO A 89 -18.95 2.16 -19.39
N VAL A 90 -17.66 2.42 -19.25
CA VAL A 90 -16.87 3.18 -20.20
C VAL A 90 -15.88 2.24 -20.87
N GLY A 91 -15.99 2.04 -22.15
CA GLY A 91 -15.12 1.15 -22.92
C GLY A 91 -15.07 -0.26 -22.33
N LYS A 92 -13.90 -0.73 -21.94
CA LYS A 92 -13.69 -2.04 -21.30
C LYS A 92 -14.00 -2.06 -19.78
N GLY A 93 -14.56 -0.98 -19.25
CA GLY A 93 -14.90 -0.82 -17.83
C GLY A 93 -13.84 0.02 -17.08
N LEU A 94 -14.25 1.20 -16.61
CA LEU A 94 -13.44 2.06 -15.75
C LEU A 94 -13.81 1.79 -14.29
N THR A 95 -12.88 1.28 -13.50
CA THR A 95 -13.09 1.09 -12.06
C THR A 95 -12.58 2.29 -11.30
N ILE A 96 -13.45 2.95 -10.55
CA ILE A 96 -13.11 4.06 -9.66
C ILE A 96 -13.23 3.54 -8.24
N THR A 97 -12.18 3.75 -7.43
CA THR A 97 -12.15 3.35 -6.01
C THR A 97 -11.84 4.58 -5.17
N ALA A 98 -12.60 4.79 -4.10
CA ALA A 98 -12.43 5.90 -3.16
C ALA A 98 -12.37 5.40 -1.72
N GLY A 99 -11.47 5.94 -0.92
CA GLY A 99 -11.22 5.61 0.48
C GLY A 99 -9.83 5.05 0.72
N LEU A 100 -9.71 4.16 1.71
CA LEU A 100 -8.46 3.48 2.06
C LEU A 100 -8.32 2.19 1.26
N PHE A 101 -7.31 2.11 0.42
CA PHE A 101 -7.03 0.97 -0.46
C PHE A 101 -5.56 0.55 -0.41
N ASN A 102 -5.25 -0.63 -0.95
CA ASN A 102 -3.86 -1.08 -1.08
C ASN A 102 -3.05 -0.10 -1.91
N SER A 103 -1.80 0.08 -1.52
CA SER A 103 -0.87 0.90 -2.27
C SER A 103 -0.73 0.41 -3.72
N LEU A 104 -0.60 1.37 -4.60
CA LEU A 104 -0.26 1.17 -6.01
C LEU A 104 1.25 1.26 -6.25
N MET A 105 2.02 1.51 -5.18
CA MET A 105 3.48 1.61 -5.17
C MET A 105 4.10 0.35 -4.58
N GLY A 106 5.30 0.00 -5.04
CA GLY A 106 5.99 -1.20 -4.59
C GLY A 106 5.46 -2.50 -5.21
N TYR A 107 6.11 -3.59 -4.90
CA TYR A 107 5.76 -4.94 -5.37
C TYR A 107 5.20 -5.81 -4.25
N GLU A 108 5.83 -5.72 -3.08
CA GLU A 108 5.53 -6.61 -1.97
C GLU A 108 4.22 -6.21 -1.27
N SER A 109 3.48 -7.24 -0.92
CA SER A 109 2.21 -7.11 -0.23
C SER A 109 2.40 -6.84 1.26
N LEU A 110 1.45 -6.13 1.87
CA LEU A 110 1.33 -6.09 3.32
C LEU A 110 1.14 -7.50 3.91
N TYR A 111 0.52 -8.42 3.18
CA TYR A 111 0.31 -9.79 3.63
C TYR A 111 1.56 -10.63 3.41
N ALA A 112 2.17 -11.10 4.49
CA ALA A 112 3.38 -11.93 4.42
C ALA A 112 3.21 -13.18 3.55
N LYS A 113 2.01 -13.76 3.53
CA LYS A 113 1.69 -14.96 2.72
C LYS A 113 1.79 -14.74 1.20
N ASP A 114 1.72 -13.49 0.74
CA ASP A 114 1.76 -13.13 -0.67
C ASP A 114 3.15 -12.67 -1.11
N ASN A 115 4.15 -12.77 -0.24
CA ASN A 115 5.52 -12.37 -0.50
C ASN A 115 6.45 -13.60 -0.52
N ALA A 116 7.51 -13.52 -1.30
CA ALA A 116 8.55 -14.55 -1.34
C ALA A 116 9.31 -14.67 -0.01
N ASN A 117 9.49 -13.55 0.69
CA ASN A 117 10.17 -13.48 1.98
C ASN A 117 9.27 -12.89 3.06
N TYR A 118 9.28 -13.52 4.23
CA TYR A 118 8.49 -13.05 5.38
C TYR A 118 8.85 -11.62 5.81
N THR A 119 10.14 -11.31 5.85
CA THR A 119 10.65 -10.00 6.31
C THR A 119 10.56 -8.89 5.27
N ARG A 120 10.19 -9.22 4.03
CA ARG A 120 10.12 -8.29 2.90
C ARG A 120 11.47 -7.62 2.57
N SER A 121 11.49 -6.75 1.58
CA SER A 121 12.66 -6.00 1.17
C SER A 121 12.72 -4.62 1.83
N TRP A 122 13.89 -3.97 1.76
CA TRP A 122 14.06 -2.58 2.17
C TRP A 122 13.17 -1.59 1.39
N ILE A 123 12.90 -1.90 0.13
CA ILE A 123 12.01 -1.07 -0.68
C ILE A 123 10.60 -1.09 -0.11
N ALA A 124 10.14 -2.26 0.31
CA ALA A 124 8.82 -2.42 0.92
C ALA A 124 8.67 -1.62 2.22
N ASP A 125 9.71 -1.59 3.06
CA ASP A 125 9.72 -0.80 4.30
C ASP A 125 9.73 0.72 4.04
N ASN A 126 10.14 1.15 2.84
CA ASN A 126 10.18 2.56 2.43
C ASN A 126 9.06 2.93 1.44
N THR A 127 8.06 2.08 1.26
CA THR A 127 6.87 2.36 0.44
C THR A 127 5.60 2.16 1.27
N PRO A 128 4.58 3.00 1.06
CA PRO A 128 3.32 2.82 1.77
C PRO A 128 2.64 1.51 1.34
N TYR A 129 2.09 0.78 2.29
CA TYR A 129 1.26 -0.40 2.02
C TYR A 129 -0.20 -0.04 1.77
N MET A 130 -0.61 1.14 2.20
CA MET A 130 -1.97 1.64 2.08
C MET A 130 -1.95 3.09 1.64
N MET A 131 -2.98 3.50 0.90
CA MET A 131 -3.17 4.87 0.42
C MET A 131 -4.61 5.28 0.65
N PHE A 132 -4.82 6.55 1.02
CA PHE A 132 -6.15 7.12 1.19
C PHE A 132 -6.39 8.19 0.13
N GLY A 133 -7.44 8.02 -0.65
CA GLY A 133 -7.78 8.92 -1.73
C GLY A 133 -8.70 8.30 -2.77
N VAL A 134 -8.46 8.61 -4.02
CA VAL A 134 -9.21 8.09 -5.16
C VAL A 134 -8.26 7.55 -6.22
N ASN A 135 -8.58 6.41 -6.78
CA ASN A 135 -7.92 5.91 -7.98
C ASN A 135 -8.92 5.55 -9.06
N ALA A 136 -8.48 5.59 -10.30
CA ALA A 136 -9.24 5.22 -11.48
C ALA A 136 -8.40 4.28 -12.34
N GLN A 137 -8.85 3.04 -12.48
CA GLN A 137 -8.18 1.98 -13.22
C GLN A 137 -8.93 1.65 -14.50
N TYR A 138 -8.21 1.61 -15.62
CA TYR A 138 -8.77 1.31 -16.93
C TYR A 138 -7.96 0.24 -17.66
N PRO A 139 -8.58 -0.88 -18.10
CA PRO A 139 -7.96 -1.86 -18.97
C PRO A 139 -7.97 -1.34 -20.42
N VAL A 140 -6.86 -0.78 -20.86
CA VAL A 140 -6.69 -0.26 -22.23
C VAL A 140 -6.78 -1.41 -23.24
N SER A 141 -6.14 -2.53 -22.92
CA SER A 141 -6.19 -3.78 -23.67
C SER A 141 -6.15 -4.97 -22.72
N ASP A 142 -6.19 -6.17 -23.23
CA ASP A 142 -6.02 -7.39 -22.43
C ASP A 142 -4.61 -7.50 -21.84
N ALA A 143 -3.65 -6.85 -22.50
CA ALA A 143 -2.26 -6.81 -22.07
C ALA A 143 -1.90 -5.56 -21.24
N LEU A 144 -2.64 -4.46 -21.33
CA LEU A 144 -2.28 -3.17 -20.71
C LEU A 144 -3.39 -2.63 -19.83
N THR A 145 -3.07 -2.42 -18.57
CA THR A 145 -3.93 -1.70 -17.60
C THR A 145 -3.21 -0.43 -17.15
N VAL A 146 -3.93 0.67 -17.10
CA VAL A 146 -3.44 1.96 -16.57
C VAL A 146 -4.28 2.36 -15.37
N THR A 147 -3.65 3.02 -14.40
CA THR A 147 -4.31 3.56 -13.20
C THR A 147 -3.78 4.95 -12.94
N ALA A 148 -4.66 5.91 -12.72
CA ALA A 148 -4.32 7.22 -12.17
C ALA A 148 -4.84 7.30 -10.74
N PHE A 149 -4.17 8.06 -9.88
CA PHE A 149 -4.60 8.23 -8.49
C PHE A 149 -4.27 9.61 -7.94
N VAL A 150 -5.12 10.04 -7.02
CA VAL A 150 -4.95 11.23 -6.19
C VAL A 150 -5.14 10.80 -4.75
N VAL A 151 -4.15 11.07 -3.90
CA VAL A 151 -4.12 10.61 -2.51
C VAL A 151 -3.68 11.73 -1.58
N ASN A 152 -4.00 11.59 -0.31
CA ASN A 152 -3.67 12.61 0.68
C ASN A 152 -2.16 12.81 0.83
N SER A 153 -1.39 11.73 0.91
CA SER A 153 0.07 11.78 1.05
C SER A 153 0.71 10.41 0.87
N TYR A 154 2.04 10.37 0.97
CA TYR A 154 2.83 9.14 0.84
C TYR A 154 2.56 8.15 1.98
N TYR A 155 2.62 8.61 3.23
CA TYR A 155 2.45 7.76 4.42
C TYR A 155 1.25 8.11 5.29
N HIS A 156 0.45 9.12 4.92
CA HIS A 156 -0.57 9.65 5.81
C HIS A 156 -1.99 9.38 5.29
N LEU A 157 -2.87 8.96 6.18
CA LEU A 157 -4.30 8.90 5.89
C LEU A 157 -4.95 10.28 5.95
N ALA A 158 -4.54 11.11 6.90
CA ALA A 158 -5.01 12.48 7.01
C ALA A 158 -4.39 13.37 5.92
N HIS A 159 -4.86 14.59 5.84
CA HIS A 159 -4.37 15.60 4.92
C HIS A 159 -3.26 16.43 5.60
N PRO A 160 -1.98 16.08 5.43
CA PRO A 160 -0.89 16.74 6.14
C PRO A 160 -0.46 18.06 5.50
N ASN A 161 -0.92 18.34 4.29
CA ASN A 161 -0.59 19.52 3.50
C ASN A 161 -1.83 20.03 2.76
N ASP A 162 -1.78 21.28 2.26
CA ASP A 162 -2.88 21.90 1.50
C ASP A 162 -3.05 21.31 0.09
N GLN A 163 -2.10 20.49 -0.36
CA GLN A 163 -2.11 19.88 -1.68
C GLN A 163 -2.12 18.35 -1.59
N PRO A 164 -2.93 17.68 -2.38
CA PRO A 164 -2.88 16.23 -2.52
C PRO A 164 -1.64 15.79 -3.30
N SER A 165 -1.40 14.50 -3.26
CA SER A 165 -0.36 13.85 -4.06
C SER A 165 -0.98 13.11 -5.23
N TYR A 166 -0.22 13.00 -6.31
CA TYR A 166 -0.69 12.47 -7.58
C TYR A 166 0.20 11.33 -8.05
N GLY A 167 -0.36 10.41 -8.79
CA GLY A 167 0.45 9.39 -9.41
C GLY A 167 -0.27 8.59 -10.47
N GLY A 168 0.49 7.72 -11.10
CA GLY A 168 0.01 6.81 -12.10
C GLY A 168 0.77 5.50 -12.08
N ARG A 169 0.09 4.43 -12.47
CA ARG A 169 0.65 3.10 -12.63
C ARG A 169 0.21 2.53 -13.96
N TRP A 170 1.11 1.81 -14.64
CA TRP A 170 0.71 0.93 -15.71
C TRP A 170 1.29 -0.46 -15.50
N ILE A 171 0.55 -1.46 -15.94
CA ILE A 171 0.88 -2.87 -15.91
C ILE A 171 0.76 -3.40 -17.32
N TRP A 172 1.87 -3.87 -17.86
CA TRP A 172 1.92 -4.44 -19.19
C TRP A 172 2.33 -5.93 -19.13
N LYS A 173 1.41 -6.79 -19.47
CA LYS A 173 1.62 -8.23 -19.65
C LYS A 173 2.11 -8.48 -21.07
N ALA A 174 3.42 -8.31 -21.29
CA ALA A 174 4.04 -8.45 -22.62
C ALA A 174 3.91 -9.86 -23.18
N THR A 175 3.96 -10.87 -22.30
CA THR A 175 3.72 -12.28 -22.61
C THR A 175 3.03 -12.94 -21.42
N PRO A 176 2.54 -14.20 -21.54
CA PRO A 176 1.99 -14.93 -20.38
C PRO A 176 2.98 -15.08 -19.22
N ARG A 177 4.28 -14.99 -19.50
CA ARG A 177 5.35 -15.15 -18.52
C ARG A 177 6.02 -13.86 -18.09
N PHE A 178 5.86 -12.77 -18.83
CA PHE A 178 6.57 -11.53 -18.57
C PHE A 178 5.60 -10.37 -18.36
N THR A 179 5.71 -9.74 -17.18
CA THR A 179 4.94 -8.55 -16.82
C THR A 179 5.89 -7.43 -16.43
N LEU A 180 5.66 -6.25 -16.97
CA LEU A 180 6.32 -5.00 -16.60
C LEU A 180 5.31 -4.11 -15.90
N MET A 181 5.68 -3.60 -14.73
CA MET A 181 4.89 -2.62 -13.98
C MET A 181 5.73 -1.37 -13.72
N GLN A 182 5.13 -0.22 -13.88
CA GLN A 182 5.74 1.06 -13.58
C GLN A 182 4.79 1.89 -12.74
N THR A 183 5.27 2.49 -11.66
CA THR A 183 4.52 3.48 -10.88
C THR A 183 5.34 4.75 -10.74
N LEU A 184 4.65 5.88 -10.89
CA LEU A 184 5.18 7.22 -10.65
C LEU A 184 4.29 7.91 -9.64
N TYR A 185 4.91 8.68 -8.73
CA TYR A 185 4.22 9.47 -7.72
C TYR A 185 4.93 10.81 -7.54
N ALA A 186 4.16 11.84 -7.30
CA ALA A 186 4.65 13.17 -6.94
C ALA A 186 3.69 13.85 -5.97
N GLY A 187 4.22 14.45 -4.93
CA GLY A 187 3.43 15.20 -3.97
C GLY A 187 4.23 15.78 -2.82
N PRO A 188 3.64 16.70 -2.05
CA PRO A 188 4.27 17.24 -0.85
C PRO A 188 4.41 16.14 0.20
N ASP A 189 5.55 16.09 0.87
CA ASP A 189 5.90 15.02 1.80
C ASP A 189 5.88 15.45 3.26
N GLN A 190 6.38 16.64 3.56
CA GLN A 190 6.46 17.13 4.93
C GLN A 190 5.19 17.86 5.34
N THR A 191 4.75 17.59 6.56
CA THR A 191 3.57 18.23 7.14
C THR A 191 3.73 19.74 7.25
N ASP A 192 2.66 20.47 6.93
CA ASP A 192 2.55 21.93 7.04
C ASP A 192 3.58 22.71 6.18
N THR A 193 4.19 22.06 5.21
CA THR A 193 5.17 22.71 4.31
C THR A 193 4.61 23.04 2.92
N SER A 194 3.32 22.71 2.69
CA SER A 194 2.62 22.98 1.44
C SER A 194 3.38 22.46 0.20
N MET A 195 3.88 23.35 -0.64
CA MET A 195 4.55 23.01 -1.92
C MET A 195 6.08 22.96 -1.81
N GLU A 196 6.65 23.11 -0.63
CA GLU A 196 8.09 23.38 -0.50
C GLU A 196 8.94 22.11 -0.61
N PHE A 197 8.45 20.98 -0.09
CA PHE A 197 9.18 19.71 -0.07
C PHE A 197 8.40 18.60 -0.78
N TRP A 198 8.72 18.42 -2.04
CA TRP A 198 8.11 17.40 -2.88
C TRP A 198 8.88 16.09 -2.83
N ARG A 199 8.15 15.01 -2.66
CA ARG A 199 8.62 13.66 -2.90
C ARG A 199 8.31 13.28 -4.33
N LEU A 200 9.33 12.83 -5.04
CA LEU A 200 9.19 12.12 -6.31
C LEU A 200 9.53 10.65 -6.06
N TYR A 201 8.65 9.77 -6.49
CA TYR A 201 8.89 8.33 -6.39
C TYR A 201 8.62 7.68 -7.74
N GLY A 202 9.53 6.80 -8.14
CA GLY A 202 9.37 5.96 -9.31
C GLY A 202 9.88 4.57 -9.02
N ASN A 203 9.10 3.54 -9.36
CA ASN A 203 9.56 2.18 -9.31
C ASN A 203 9.19 1.42 -10.59
N GLN A 204 10.08 0.54 -11.00
CA GLN A 204 9.89 -0.38 -12.10
C GLN A 204 10.04 -1.80 -11.61
N ILE A 205 9.09 -2.64 -11.95
CA ILE A 205 9.03 -4.04 -11.54
C ILE A 205 8.96 -4.91 -12.79
N LEU A 206 9.89 -5.85 -12.88
CA LEU A 206 9.91 -6.88 -13.90
C LEU A 206 9.56 -8.21 -13.23
N GLU A 207 8.49 -8.82 -13.64
CA GLU A 207 8.06 -10.13 -13.15
C GLU A 207 8.24 -11.15 -14.27
N TRP A 208 9.00 -12.21 -13.98
CA TRP A 208 9.19 -13.35 -14.86
C TRP A 208 8.68 -14.61 -14.19
N LYS A 209 7.76 -15.31 -14.84
CA LYS A 209 7.29 -16.64 -14.41
C LYS A 209 8.08 -17.71 -15.16
N GLY A 210 8.85 -18.47 -14.41
CA GLY A 210 9.54 -19.66 -14.94
C GLY A 210 8.56 -20.75 -15.37
N ASP A 211 9.08 -21.81 -15.98
CA ASP A 211 8.34 -23.07 -16.16
C ASP A 211 8.26 -23.77 -14.80
N ASP A 212 7.09 -24.30 -14.45
CA ASP A 212 6.91 -25.23 -13.34
C ASP A 212 7.53 -26.59 -13.66
#